data_aafcf10c93cdeea2f11246c3069325fd
#
_entry.id   aafcf10c93cdeea2f11246c3069325fd
#
_cell.length_a   1.000
_cell.length_b   1.000
_cell.length_c   1.000
_cell.angle_alpha   90.00
_cell.angle_beta   90.00
_cell.angle_gamma   90.00
#
_symmetry.space_group_name_H-M   'P 1'
#
loop_
_entity.id
_entity.type
_entity.pdbx_description
1 polymer ?
#
loop_
_entity_poly.entity_id
_entity_poly.type
_entity_poly.pdbx_seq_one_letter_code
_entity_poly.pdbx_strand_id
1 'polypeptide(L)'
;KKILLISMSLGKGDYGGGIVSNTNFFALKELEHYELFSVGIVKNTNDAPNFINMVLPGNASKFSTAINNILGFAGQLNNKTTKNIKYIIDEFEPDIVYLDSSLLGCIASYCKKKHKTIQIITFFHNIEFDFEIARIMSGLLHFFPSLISTTLAEYAAVRYSDKIIALHKKDSFRLEEKYGRKADYIVPVCIKDTQREKSFKLVNEKKKEGKKLKVGFIGTAFFANVESAKIISQYIAPKVEGIANFYICGNGFEKYKALNSTNVNVSGYIDSLDDFYNEMDVMIFPIFSGAGMKVKIAESLMYNKPILASAFALVGYEKIIDGTNVISCESHESFVYHIKQFRRDNNTLYNRKSYYKYFSDKACLHYFRNILREIVNNE
;
A
#
# COMPACT_ATOMS: atom_id res chain seq x y z
N LYS A 1 21.99 17.62 5.67
CA LYS A 1 22.33 16.18 5.54
C LYS A 1 21.84 15.63 4.21
N LYS A 2 22.58 14.66 3.63
CA LYS A 2 22.26 14.01 2.36
C LYS A 2 21.50 12.71 2.60
N ILE A 3 20.34 12.57 1.93
CA ILE A 3 19.53 11.33 1.94
C ILE A 3 19.64 10.68 0.56
N LEU A 4 20.03 9.43 0.50
CA LEU A 4 19.94 8.59 -0.69
C LEU A 4 18.72 7.66 -0.55
N LEU A 5 17.68 7.91 -1.32
CA LEU A 5 16.50 7.04 -1.40
C LEU A 5 16.65 6.03 -2.53
N ILE A 6 16.49 4.75 -2.22
CA ILE A 6 16.53 3.66 -3.20
C ILE A 6 15.20 2.91 -3.18
N SER A 7 14.50 2.84 -4.33
CA SER A 7 13.18 2.22 -4.43
C SER A 7 13.00 1.38 -5.69
N MET A 8 12.26 0.29 -5.57
CA MET A 8 11.79 -0.55 -6.67
C MET A 8 10.37 -0.19 -7.11
N SER A 9 9.71 0.70 -6.39
CA SER A 9 8.30 1.05 -6.55
C SER A 9 8.07 2.52 -6.88
N LEU A 10 9.10 3.35 -6.77
CA LEU A 10 9.04 4.78 -7.05
C LEU A 10 8.65 5.04 -8.51
N GLY A 11 7.75 6.00 -8.70
CA GLY A 11 7.23 6.35 -10.02
C GLY A 11 6.07 5.50 -10.51
N LYS A 12 5.68 4.46 -9.77
CA LYS A 12 4.54 3.61 -10.11
C LYS A 12 3.31 4.08 -9.33
N GLY A 13 2.27 4.48 -10.05
CA GLY A 13 1.02 4.99 -9.44
C GLY A 13 -0.15 4.02 -9.54
N ASP A 14 0.03 2.88 -10.16
CA ASP A 14 -1.02 1.92 -10.54
C ASP A 14 -1.27 0.82 -9.51
N TYR A 15 -0.48 0.76 -8.44
CA TYR A 15 -0.66 -0.19 -7.33
C TYR A 15 -0.25 0.41 -5.97
N GLY A 16 -0.77 -0.18 -4.89
CA GLY A 16 -0.66 0.35 -3.54
C GLY A 16 0.77 0.66 -3.07
N GLY A 17 1.73 -0.25 -3.33
CA GLY A 17 3.13 -0.03 -2.97
C GLY A 17 3.75 1.18 -3.66
N GLY A 18 3.45 1.39 -4.94
CA GLY A 18 3.92 2.54 -5.70
C GLY A 18 3.34 3.87 -5.20
N ILE A 19 2.05 3.88 -4.85
CA ILE A 19 1.39 5.06 -4.27
C ILE A 19 2.07 5.46 -2.95
N VAL A 20 2.34 4.49 -2.07
CA VAL A 20 3.02 4.73 -0.78
C VAL A 20 4.45 5.21 -1.01
N SER A 21 5.22 4.56 -1.89
CA SER A 21 6.60 4.97 -2.23
C SER A 21 6.66 6.40 -2.76
N ASN A 22 5.73 6.78 -3.64
CA ASN A 22 5.64 8.14 -4.16
C ASN A 22 5.31 9.15 -3.04
N THR A 23 4.38 8.81 -2.14
CA THR A 23 4.02 9.70 -1.03
C THR A 23 5.18 9.86 -0.06
N ASN A 24 5.89 8.78 0.28
CA ASN A 24 7.08 8.80 1.12
C ASN A 24 8.20 9.66 0.49
N PHE A 25 8.44 9.50 -0.82
CA PHE A 25 9.42 10.30 -1.55
C PHE A 25 9.10 11.79 -1.48
N PHE A 26 7.86 12.20 -1.77
CA PHE A 26 7.49 13.61 -1.72
C PHE A 26 7.54 14.17 -0.30
N ALA A 27 7.16 13.38 0.70
CA ALA A 27 7.30 13.77 2.10
C ALA A 27 8.78 13.99 2.51
N LEU A 28 9.68 13.09 2.10
CA LEU A 28 11.12 13.26 2.34
C LEU A 28 11.69 14.46 1.59
N LYS A 29 11.22 14.72 0.36
CA LYS A 29 11.66 15.86 -0.47
C LYS A 29 11.25 17.22 0.11
N GLU A 30 10.13 17.29 0.82
CA GLU A 30 9.64 18.51 1.48
C GLU A 30 10.35 18.82 2.81
N LEU A 31 11.25 17.95 3.28
CA LEU A 31 11.99 18.19 4.52
C LEU A 31 13.09 19.21 4.31
N GLU A 32 12.98 20.32 5.03
CA GLU A 32 14.03 21.34 5.09
C GLU A 32 15.32 20.76 5.69
N HIS A 33 16.48 21.25 5.23
CA HIS A 33 17.82 20.86 5.68
C HIS A 33 18.29 19.46 5.23
N TYR A 34 17.54 18.81 4.33
CA TYR A 34 17.96 17.55 3.71
C TYR A 34 18.04 17.68 2.19
N GLU A 35 19.17 17.22 1.63
CA GLU A 35 19.34 17.04 0.20
C GLU A 35 18.94 15.60 -0.15
N LEU A 36 17.86 15.43 -0.91
CA LEU A 36 17.37 14.12 -1.31
C LEU A 36 17.82 13.76 -2.72
N PHE A 37 18.57 12.68 -2.85
CA PHE A 37 18.86 12.03 -4.12
C PHE A 37 18.13 10.68 -4.23
N SER A 38 17.42 10.45 -5.32
CA SER A 38 16.58 9.28 -5.50
C SER A 38 17.05 8.37 -6.62
N VAL A 39 17.08 7.07 -6.35
CA VAL A 39 17.38 6.00 -7.30
C VAL A 39 16.17 5.10 -7.45
N GLY A 40 15.57 5.10 -8.65
CA GLY A 40 14.48 4.22 -9.02
C GLY A 40 14.99 2.98 -9.76
N ILE A 41 14.55 1.78 -9.35
CA ILE A 41 14.85 0.52 -10.04
C ILE A 41 13.61 0.11 -10.82
N VAL A 42 13.67 0.18 -12.15
CA VAL A 42 12.53 -0.02 -13.04
C VAL A 42 12.82 -1.06 -14.12
N LYS A 43 11.78 -1.68 -14.65
CA LYS A 43 11.94 -2.63 -15.78
C LYS A 43 12.30 -1.95 -17.08
N ASN A 44 11.63 -0.82 -17.35
CA ASN A 44 11.85 -0.01 -18.55
C ASN A 44 12.22 1.41 -18.11
N THR A 45 13.42 1.83 -18.40
CA THR A 45 13.95 3.13 -18.00
C THR A 45 13.25 4.31 -18.68
N ASN A 46 12.65 4.09 -19.85
CA ASN A 46 11.95 5.13 -20.61
C ASN A 46 10.61 5.54 -19.96
N ASP A 47 10.04 4.68 -19.12
CA ASP A 47 8.74 4.93 -18.45
C ASP A 47 8.90 5.58 -17.08
N ALA A 48 10.13 5.91 -16.68
CA ALA A 48 10.39 6.48 -15.37
C ALA A 48 10.01 7.96 -15.32
N PRO A 49 9.32 8.43 -14.26
CA PRO A 49 8.99 9.84 -14.11
C PRO A 49 10.23 10.72 -13.94
N ASN A 50 10.14 11.94 -14.46
CA ASN A 50 11.24 12.92 -14.42
C ASN A 50 11.65 13.41 -13.02
N PHE A 51 10.86 13.11 -11.98
CA PHE A 51 11.20 13.50 -10.62
C PHE A 51 12.24 12.59 -9.94
N ILE A 52 12.55 11.43 -10.53
CA ILE A 52 13.58 10.49 -10.06
C ILE A 52 14.94 10.96 -10.58
N ASN A 53 15.89 11.19 -9.66
CA ASN A 53 17.22 11.71 -10.04
C ASN A 53 18.02 10.72 -10.90
N MET A 54 17.95 9.42 -10.58
CA MET A 54 18.63 8.39 -11.33
C MET A 54 17.77 7.14 -11.47
N VAL A 55 17.75 6.59 -12.67
CA VAL A 55 16.99 5.38 -13.00
C VAL A 55 17.92 4.26 -13.37
N LEU A 56 17.78 3.12 -12.70
CA LEU A 56 18.56 1.92 -12.97
C LEU A 56 17.66 0.81 -13.52
N PRO A 57 18.15 0.03 -14.50
CA PRO A 57 17.39 -1.08 -15.03
C PRO A 57 17.33 -2.24 -14.03
N GLY A 58 16.13 -2.69 -13.71
CA GLY A 58 15.88 -3.90 -12.95
C GLY A 58 15.86 -5.15 -13.85
N ASN A 59 15.22 -6.21 -13.36
CA ASN A 59 15.01 -7.44 -14.11
C ASN A 59 14.04 -7.22 -15.28
N ALA A 60 14.49 -7.47 -16.51
CA ALA A 60 13.70 -7.19 -17.72
C ALA A 60 12.51 -8.15 -17.90
N SER A 61 12.61 -9.40 -17.43
CA SER A 61 11.60 -10.45 -17.64
C SER A 61 11.37 -11.29 -16.37
N LYS A 62 10.26 -12.04 -16.36
CA LYS A 62 9.99 -13.03 -15.29
C LYS A 62 11.09 -14.09 -15.22
N PHE A 63 11.65 -14.48 -16.36
CA PHE A 63 12.74 -15.46 -16.43
C PHE A 63 14.03 -14.92 -15.81
N SER A 64 14.43 -13.67 -16.15
CA SER A 64 15.59 -13.02 -15.51
C SER A 64 15.38 -12.81 -14.01
N THR A 65 14.16 -12.51 -13.57
CA THR A 65 13.83 -12.43 -12.13
C THR A 65 14.03 -13.78 -11.45
N ALA A 66 13.55 -14.88 -12.05
CA ALA A 66 13.73 -16.21 -11.47
C ALA A 66 15.21 -16.60 -11.33
N ILE A 67 16.02 -16.34 -12.35
CA ILE A 67 17.48 -16.59 -12.30
C ILE A 67 18.12 -15.74 -11.21
N ASN A 68 17.82 -14.44 -11.14
CA ASN A 68 18.39 -13.56 -10.14
C ASN A 68 17.96 -13.93 -8.71
N ASN A 69 16.72 -14.43 -8.52
CA ASN A 69 16.28 -14.96 -7.24
C ASN A 69 17.12 -16.19 -6.80
N ILE A 70 17.44 -17.09 -7.73
CA ILE A 70 18.32 -18.24 -7.46
C ILE A 70 19.73 -17.76 -7.08
N LEU A 71 20.20 -16.66 -7.68
CA LEU A 71 21.49 -16.04 -7.37
C LEU A 71 21.47 -15.18 -6.09
N GLY A 72 20.35 -15.14 -5.37
CA GLY A 72 20.19 -14.42 -4.10
C GLY A 72 19.82 -12.94 -4.23
N PHE A 73 19.46 -12.47 -5.44
CA PHE A 73 18.97 -11.11 -5.66
C PHE A 73 17.44 -11.08 -5.56
N ALA A 74 16.90 -10.39 -4.58
CA ALA A 74 15.47 -10.28 -4.37
C ALA A 74 14.82 -9.17 -5.22
N GLY A 75 13.55 -9.35 -5.58
CA GLY A 75 12.75 -8.35 -6.28
C GLY A 75 13.27 -8.01 -7.68
N GLN A 76 13.56 -6.73 -7.91
CA GLN A 76 14.06 -6.23 -9.18
C GLN A 76 15.61 -6.15 -9.25
N LEU A 77 16.29 -6.57 -8.18
CA LEU A 77 17.75 -6.54 -8.15
C LEU A 77 18.38 -7.58 -9.09
N ASN A 78 19.54 -7.20 -9.60
CA ASN A 78 20.48 -8.06 -10.29
C ASN A 78 21.90 -7.58 -10.00
N ASN A 79 22.92 -8.32 -10.45
CA ASN A 79 24.31 -8.01 -10.17
C ASN A 79 24.71 -6.61 -10.69
N LYS A 80 24.31 -6.23 -11.91
CA LYS A 80 24.65 -4.93 -12.52
C LYS A 80 24.02 -3.78 -11.73
N THR A 81 22.72 -3.88 -11.45
CA THR A 81 21.99 -2.86 -10.68
C THR A 81 22.58 -2.70 -9.28
N THR A 82 22.90 -3.82 -8.61
CA THR A 82 23.50 -3.81 -7.28
C THR A 82 24.89 -3.16 -7.28
N LYS A 83 25.72 -3.43 -8.29
CA LYS A 83 27.02 -2.76 -8.44
C LYS A 83 26.88 -1.25 -8.66
N ASN A 84 25.94 -0.84 -9.51
CA ASN A 84 25.70 0.59 -9.75
C ASN A 84 25.21 1.30 -8.49
N ILE A 85 24.31 0.68 -7.72
CA ILE A 85 23.85 1.26 -6.44
C ILE A 85 25.02 1.45 -5.47
N LYS A 86 25.91 0.45 -5.33
CA LYS A 86 27.09 0.55 -4.48
C LYS A 86 28.01 1.68 -4.92
N TYR A 87 28.23 1.83 -6.23
CA TYR A 87 29.01 2.93 -6.79
C TYR A 87 28.37 4.30 -6.45
N ILE A 88 27.04 4.42 -6.60
CA ILE A 88 26.34 5.66 -6.26
C ILE A 88 26.48 5.99 -4.75
N ILE A 89 26.41 5.00 -3.87
CA ILE A 89 26.62 5.20 -2.43
C ILE A 89 28.03 5.72 -2.16
N ASP A 90 29.03 5.12 -2.80
CA ASP A 90 30.44 5.49 -2.62
C ASP A 90 30.74 6.92 -3.12
N GLU A 91 30.16 7.34 -4.25
CA GLU A 91 30.36 8.66 -4.85
C GLU A 91 29.54 9.78 -4.21
N PHE A 92 28.27 9.46 -3.83
CA PHE A 92 27.36 10.47 -3.26
C PHE A 92 27.66 10.74 -1.78
N GLU A 93 28.25 9.76 -1.07
CA GLU A 93 28.56 9.82 0.37
C GLU A 93 27.36 10.32 1.20
N PRO A 94 26.23 9.57 1.22
CA PRO A 94 25.04 9.99 1.95
C PRO A 94 25.23 9.87 3.47
N ASP A 95 24.62 10.79 4.24
CA ASP A 95 24.48 10.64 5.68
C ASP A 95 23.44 9.56 6.03
N ILE A 96 22.38 9.47 5.21
CA ILE A 96 21.26 8.55 5.40
C ILE A 96 20.99 7.79 4.10
N VAL A 97 20.90 6.46 4.18
CA VAL A 97 20.38 5.60 3.10
C VAL A 97 19.00 5.13 3.49
N TYR A 98 17.99 5.61 2.74
CA TYR A 98 16.59 5.18 2.89
C TYR A 98 16.28 4.09 1.87
N LEU A 99 16.06 2.88 2.35
CA LEU A 99 15.71 1.71 1.55
C LEU A 99 14.19 1.53 1.57
N ASP A 100 13.55 1.83 0.45
CA ASP A 100 12.08 1.79 0.31
C ASP A 100 11.57 0.37 0.01
N SER A 101 12.23 -0.64 0.52
CA SER A 101 11.80 -2.04 0.52
C SER A 101 12.74 -2.91 1.34
N SER A 102 12.19 -3.89 2.06
CA SER A 102 12.96 -4.96 2.75
C SER A 102 13.79 -5.82 1.79
N LEU A 103 13.40 -5.88 0.51
CA LEU A 103 14.14 -6.62 -0.53
C LEU A 103 15.50 -6.00 -0.87
N LEU A 104 15.79 -4.80 -0.38
CA LEU A 104 17.07 -4.11 -0.53
C LEU A 104 18.10 -4.46 0.57
N GLY A 105 17.89 -5.51 1.34
CA GLY A 105 18.74 -5.89 2.48
C GLY A 105 20.22 -6.12 2.13
N CYS A 106 20.55 -6.55 0.90
CA CYS A 106 21.95 -6.66 0.47
C CYS A 106 22.64 -5.29 0.39
N ILE A 107 21.88 -4.21 0.13
CA ILE A 107 22.40 -2.83 0.15
C ILE A 107 22.60 -2.37 1.60
N ALA A 108 21.67 -2.66 2.51
CA ALA A 108 21.84 -2.41 3.94
C ALA A 108 23.14 -3.08 4.46
N SER A 109 23.35 -4.35 4.11
CA SER A 109 24.56 -5.08 4.48
C SER A 109 25.84 -4.45 3.91
N TYR A 110 25.81 -3.97 2.68
CA TYR A 110 26.94 -3.26 2.06
C TYR A 110 27.26 -1.97 2.80
N CYS A 111 26.29 -1.10 3.02
CA CYS A 111 26.47 0.16 3.75
C CYS A 111 27.06 -0.09 5.13
N LYS A 112 26.49 -1.02 5.92
CA LYS A 112 26.95 -1.27 7.29
C LYS A 112 28.37 -1.82 7.38
N LYS A 113 28.81 -2.60 6.38
CA LYS A 113 30.16 -3.17 6.34
C LYS A 113 31.21 -2.19 5.86
N LYS A 114 30.90 -1.35 4.87
CA LYS A 114 31.86 -0.45 4.24
C LYS A 114 31.84 0.97 4.82
N HIS A 115 30.64 1.48 5.15
CA HIS A 115 30.41 2.86 5.57
C HIS A 115 29.75 2.88 6.96
N LYS A 116 30.54 2.83 8.02
CA LYS A 116 30.04 2.69 9.40
C LYS A 116 29.25 3.90 9.91
N THR A 117 29.45 5.07 9.30
CA THR A 117 28.81 6.34 9.68
C THR A 117 27.45 6.56 9.02
N ILE A 118 27.14 5.84 7.93
CA ILE A 118 25.86 5.97 7.24
C ILE A 118 24.73 5.39 8.11
N GLN A 119 23.71 6.19 8.34
CA GLN A 119 22.45 5.73 8.98
C GLN A 119 21.57 5.03 7.94
N ILE A 120 21.16 3.81 8.23
CA ILE A 120 20.37 2.97 7.31
C ILE A 120 18.95 2.86 7.84
N ILE A 121 17.99 3.36 7.06
CA ILE A 121 16.56 3.28 7.35
C ILE A 121 15.93 2.35 6.32
N THR A 122 15.24 1.29 6.75
CA THR A 122 14.51 0.41 5.83
C THR A 122 13.01 0.48 6.10
N PHE A 123 12.24 0.73 5.05
CA PHE A 123 10.79 0.75 5.07
C PHE A 123 10.24 -0.61 4.60
N PHE A 124 9.40 -1.22 5.43
CA PHE A 124 8.71 -2.47 5.14
C PHE A 124 7.28 -2.19 4.69
N HIS A 125 6.99 -2.34 3.41
CA HIS A 125 5.63 -2.22 2.86
C HIS A 125 4.72 -3.38 3.31
N ASN A 126 5.31 -4.51 3.62
CA ASN A 126 4.70 -5.72 4.19
C ASN A 126 5.83 -6.65 4.66
N ILE A 127 5.47 -7.79 5.21
CA ILE A 127 6.41 -8.90 5.39
C ILE A 127 6.39 -9.71 4.08
N GLU A 128 7.40 -9.50 3.25
CA GLU A 128 7.49 -10.11 1.91
C GLU A 128 7.54 -11.64 1.98
N PHE A 129 8.13 -12.18 3.03
CA PHE A 129 8.10 -13.62 3.29
C PHE A 129 6.66 -14.16 3.37
N ASP A 130 5.80 -13.52 4.16
CA ASP A 130 4.41 -13.95 4.33
C ASP A 130 3.64 -13.81 3.01
N PHE A 131 3.96 -12.79 2.21
CA PHE A 131 3.40 -12.60 0.89
C PHE A 131 3.79 -13.73 -0.08
N GLU A 132 5.06 -14.13 -0.11
CA GLU A 132 5.53 -15.25 -0.94
C GLU A 132 4.94 -16.59 -0.48
N ILE A 133 4.82 -16.82 0.82
CA ILE A 133 4.11 -18.00 1.36
C ILE A 133 2.65 -18.02 0.88
N ALA A 134 1.93 -16.92 0.99
CA ALA A 134 0.54 -16.86 0.53
C ALA A 134 0.40 -17.16 -0.97
N ARG A 135 1.36 -16.71 -1.80
CA ARG A 135 1.40 -17.04 -3.24
C ARG A 135 1.64 -18.53 -3.48
N ILE A 136 2.56 -19.15 -2.78
CA ILE A 136 2.86 -20.59 -2.89
C ILE A 136 1.64 -21.41 -2.45
N MET A 137 1.02 -21.05 -1.33
CA MET A 137 -0.18 -21.74 -0.82
C MET A 137 -1.40 -21.59 -1.76
N SER A 138 -1.45 -20.53 -2.56
CA SER A 138 -2.45 -20.38 -3.61
C SER A 138 -2.18 -21.22 -4.88
N GLY A 139 -1.19 -22.12 -4.84
CA GLY A 139 -0.84 -23.04 -5.93
C GLY A 139 0.26 -22.52 -6.88
N LEU A 140 0.87 -21.37 -6.59
CA LEU A 140 1.91 -20.78 -7.42
C LEU A 140 3.32 -21.25 -7.00
N LEU A 141 3.58 -22.55 -7.09
CA LEU A 141 4.83 -23.20 -6.60
C LEU A 141 6.12 -22.66 -7.25
N HIS A 142 6.04 -22.08 -8.45
CA HIS A 142 7.18 -21.50 -9.13
C HIS A 142 7.79 -20.26 -8.43
N PHE A 143 7.14 -19.75 -7.36
CA PHE A 143 7.69 -18.69 -6.52
C PHE A 143 8.62 -19.19 -5.38
N PHE A 144 8.88 -20.49 -5.27
CA PHE A 144 9.76 -21.02 -4.24
C PHE A 144 11.19 -20.41 -4.25
N PRO A 145 11.86 -20.20 -5.39
CA PRO A 145 13.14 -19.47 -5.42
C PRO A 145 13.05 -18.03 -4.92
N SER A 146 11.91 -17.35 -5.20
CA SER A 146 11.64 -16.00 -4.68
C SER A 146 11.53 -15.99 -3.16
N LEU A 147 10.90 -17.00 -2.56
CA LEU A 147 10.79 -17.13 -1.11
C LEU A 147 12.17 -17.16 -0.42
N ILE A 148 13.13 -17.90 -0.99
CA ILE A 148 14.49 -17.99 -0.43
C ILE A 148 15.20 -16.65 -0.51
N SER A 149 15.25 -16.03 -1.70
CA SER A 149 15.93 -14.74 -1.89
C SER A 149 15.30 -13.61 -1.06
N THR A 150 13.96 -13.61 -0.95
CA THR A 150 13.20 -12.68 -0.12
C THR A 150 13.54 -12.85 1.36
N THR A 151 13.57 -14.10 1.86
CA THR A 151 13.91 -14.38 3.26
C THR A 151 15.31 -13.88 3.61
N LEU A 152 16.29 -14.13 2.73
CA LEU A 152 17.66 -13.66 2.93
C LEU A 152 17.75 -12.13 2.88
N ALA A 153 17.02 -11.49 1.97
CA ALA A 153 16.99 -10.04 1.86
C ALA A 153 16.35 -9.38 3.09
N GLU A 154 15.19 -9.90 3.55
CA GLU A 154 14.53 -9.39 4.76
C GLU A 154 15.39 -9.58 6.00
N TYR A 155 16.00 -10.76 6.17
CA TYR A 155 16.93 -11.01 7.27
C TYR A 155 18.07 -9.99 7.26
N ALA A 156 18.67 -9.72 6.09
CA ALA A 156 19.74 -8.74 5.95
C ALA A 156 19.23 -7.31 6.23
N ALA A 157 18.04 -6.95 5.76
CA ALA A 157 17.41 -5.67 6.04
C ALA A 157 17.21 -5.47 7.55
N VAL A 158 16.65 -6.45 8.25
CA VAL A 158 16.45 -6.40 9.71
C VAL A 158 17.79 -6.32 10.46
N ARG A 159 18.78 -7.11 10.03
CA ARG A 159 20.08 -7.21 10.71
C ARG A 159 20.94 -5.98 10.58
N TYR A 160 20.92 -5.32 9.42
CA TYR A 160 21.87 -4.27 9.08
C TYR A 160 21.29 -2.86 9.05
N SER A 161 19.97 -2.68 9.15
CA SER A 161 19.36 -1.37 9.27
C SER A 161 19.50 -0.81 10.69
N ASP A 162 19.81 0.48 10.80
CA ASP A 162 19.82 1.19 12.07
C ASP A 162 18.39 1.45 12.56
N LYS A 163 17.48 1.77 11.62
CA LYS A 163 16.05 1.97 11.89
C LYS A 163 15.17 1.20 10.91
N ILE A 164 14.11 0.62 11.42
CA ILE A 164 13.09 -0.09 10.65
C ILE A 164 11.76 0.63 10.80
N ILE A 165 11.11 0.89 9.67
CA ILE A 165 9.76 1.44 9.60
C ILE A 165 8.83 0.35 9.08
N ALA A 166 7.71 0.09 9.76
CA ALA A 166 6.65 -0.80 9.29
C ALA A 166 5.34 -0.02 9.12
N LEU A 167 4.41 -0.54 8.30
CA LEU A 167 3.12 0.10 8.06
C LEU A 167 2.19 0.03 9.27
N HIS A 168 2.24 -1.05 10.05
CA HIS A 168 1.36 -1.25 11.20
C HIS A 168 1.98 -2.17 12.27
N LYS A 169 1.37 -2.15 13.46
CA LYS A 169 1.86 -2.90 14.62
C LYS A 169 1.94 -4.41 14.39
N LYS A 170 1.00 -4.99 13.64
CA LYS A 170 1.02 -6.44 13.36
C LYS A 170 2.27 -6.83 12.58
N ASP A 171 2.69 -6.04 11.57
CA ASP A 171 3.95 -6.30 10.86
C ASP A 171 5.16 -6.15 11.79
N SER A 172 5.14 -5.16 12.69
CA SER A 172 6.21 -5.01 13.68
C SER A 172 6.33 -6.21 14.62
N PHE A 173 5.22 -6.76 15.09
CA PHE A 173 5.21 -7.99 15.88
C PHE A 173 5.66 -9.20 15.04
N ARG A 174 5.24 -9.27 13.79
CA ARG A 174 5.65 -10.34 12.87
C ARG A 174 7.15 -10.32 12.58
N LEU A 175 7.74 -9.11 12.46
CA LEU A 175 9.20 -8.94 12.35
C LEU A 175 9.91 -9.48 13.59
N GLU A 176 9.41 -9.18 14.80
CA GLU A 176 9.97 -9.70 16.04
C GLU A 176 9.87 -11.22 16.09
N GLU A 177 8.71 -11.79 15.81
CA GLU A 177 8.48 -13.24 15.81
C GLU A 177 9.42 -13.97 14.85
N LYS A 178 9.60 -13.41 13.63
CA LYS A 178 10.35 -14.08 12.57
C LYS A 178 11.85 -13.80 12.60
N TYR A 179 12.22 -12.55 12.91
CA TYR A 179 13.61 -12.07 12.78
C TYR A 179 14.21 -11.56 14.10
N GLY A 180 13.45 -11.59 15.20
CA GLY A 180 13.93 -11.22 16.54
C GLY A 180 14.04 -9.71 16.77
N ARG A 181 13.45 -8.86 15.90
CA ARG A 181 13.49 -7.39 16.03
C ARG A 181 12.20 -6.75 15.59
N LYS A 182 11.65 -5.87 16.43
CA LYS A 182 10.51 -4.99 16.08
C LYS A 182 10.92 -3.86 15.15
N ALA A 183 9.94 -3.31 14.46
CA ALA A 183 10.11 -2.02 13.82
C ALA A 183 10.28 -0.92 14.88
N ASP A 184 11.18 0.03 14.60
CA ASP A 184 11.43 1.19 15.46
C ASP A 184 10.28 2.21 15.35
N TYR A 185 9.69 2.32 14.14
CA TYR A 185 8.61 3.26 13.85
C TYR A 185 7.47 2.61 13.08
N ILE A 186 6.28 3.17 13.27
CA ILE A 186 5.07 2.82 12.49
C ILE A 186 4.67 4.06 11.69
N VAL A 187 4.75 3.93 10.36
CA VAL A 187 4.23 4.92 9.40
C VAL A 187 3.17 4.23 8.56
N PRO A 188 1.89 4.53 8.79
CA PRO A 188 0.81 3.86 8.06
C PRO A 188 0.81 4.26 6.59
N VAL A 189 0.00 3.57 5.79
CA VAL A 189 -0.26 3.99 4.41
C VAL A 189 -0.69 5.44 4.39
N CYS A 190 0.10 6.27 3.70
CA CYS A 190 -0.25 7.65 3.41
C CYS A 190 -0.40 7.84 1.90
N ILE A 191 -1.36 8.65 1.49
CA ILE A 191 -1.63 8.94 0.08
C ILE A 191 -1.76 10.44 -0.15
N LYS A 192 -1.44 10.89 -1.37
CA LYS A 192 -1.58 12.29 -1.76
C LYS A 192 -3.04 12.71 -1.76
N ASP A 193 -3.32 13.87 -1.20
CA ASP A 193 -4.65 14.46 -1.17
C ASP A 193 -5.05 15.05 -2.53
N THR A 194 -5.88 14.34 -3.28
CA THR A 194 -6.44 14.80 -4.56
C THR A 194 -7.74 15.58 -4.40
N GLN A 195 -8.30 15.64 -3.17
CA GLN A 195 -9.58 16.30 -2.86
C GLN A 195 -9.38 17.61 -2.07
N ARG A 196 -8.15 18.12 -1.96
CA ARG A 196 -7.78 19.25 -1.11
C ARG A 196 -8.58 20.52 -1.40
N GLU A 197 -8.82 20.81 -2.68
CA GLU A 197 -9.49 22.03 -3.14
C GLU A 197 -11.00 21.88 -3.30
N LYS A 198 -11.53 20.65 -3.15
CA LYS A 198 -12.96 20.40 -3.28
C LYS A 198 -13.66 20.64 -1.96
N SER A 199 -14.62 21.58 -1.95
CA SER A 199 -15.55 21.67 -0.83
C SER A 199 -16.39 20.40 -0.78
N PHE A 200 -16.26 19.60 0.27
CA PHE A 200 -17.18 18.49 0.53
C PHE A 200 -18.56 19.08 0.82
N LYS A 201 -19.38 19.26 -0.23
CA LYS A 201 -20.77 19.57 -0.04
C LYS A 201 -21.40 18.39 0.66
N LEU A 202 -21.89 18.63 1.86
CA LEU A 202 -22.78 17.72 2.55
C LEU A 202 -23.91 17.38 1.57
N VAL A 203 -24.04 16.12 1.19
CA VAL A 203 -25.01 15.69 0.16
C VAL A 203 -26.41 16.00 0.69
N ASN A 204 -27.16 16.86 -0.01
CA ASN A 204 -28.55 17.13 0.32
C ASN A 204 -29.38 15.86 0.11
N GLU A 205 -29.79 15.24 1.21
CA GLU A 205 -30.41 13.90 1.33
C GLU A 205 -31.73 13.76 0.57
N LYS A 206 -32.48 14.85 0.46
CA LYS A 206 -33.83 14.85 -0.17
C LYS A 206 -33.88 14.33 -1.62
N LYS A 207 -32.71 14.26 -2.32
CA LYS A 207 -32.64 13.79 -3.71
C LYS A 207 -32.48 12.26 -3.88
N LYS A 208 -32.27 11.49 -2.79
CA LYS A 208 -31.96 10.05 -2.87
C LYS A 208 -32.97 9.13 -2.18
N GLU A 209 -34.08 9.69 -1.65
CA GLU A 209 -35.16 8.89 -1.06
C GLU A 209 -35.73 7.92 -2.09
N GLY A 210 -35.90 6.64 -1.71
CA GLY A 210 -36.45 5.58 -2.58
C GLY A 210 -35.47 4.94 -3.57
N LYS A 211 -34.22 5.44 -3.71
CA LYS A 211 -33.22 4.81 -4.59
C LYS A 211 -32.41 3.75 -3.84
N LYS A 212 -32.14 2.61 -4.51
CA LYS A 212 -31.21 1.58 -4.00
C LYS A 212 -29.85 2.19 -3.64
N LEU A 213 -29.19 1.67 -2.62
CA LEU A 213 -27.82 2.07 -2.25
C LEU A 213 -26.85 1.74 -3.37
N LYS A 214 -25.90 2.62 -3.64
CA LYS A 214 -24.75 2.35 -4.50
C LYS A 214 -23.58 1.92 -3.61
N VAL A 215 -23.19 0.66 -3.72
CA VAL A 215 -22.11 0.04 -2.93
C VAL A 215 -20.90 -0.18 -3.83
N GLY A 216 -19.78 0.45 -3.52
CA GLY A 216 -18.57 0.41 -4.35
C GLY A 216 -17.51 -0.56 -3.84
N PHE A 217 -16.87 -1.29 -4.74
CA PHE A 217 -15.64 -2.04 -4.53
C PHE A 217 -14.64 -1.69 -5.63
N ILE A 218 -13.41 -1.33 -5.27
CA ILE A 218 -12.38 -0.98 -6.24
C ILE A 218 -11.07 -1.71 -5.95
N GLY A 219 -10.34 -2.08 -7.02
CA GLY A 219 -9.00 -2.66 -6.92
C GLY A 219 -8.60 -3.38 -8.20
N THR A 220 -7.31 -3.62 -8.40
CA THR A 220 -6.83 -4.47 -9.50
C THR A 220 -7.28 -5.91 -9.29
N ALA A 221 -7.51 -6.68 -10.37
CA ALA A 221 -7.93 -8.08 -10.31
C ALA A 221 -6.78 -9.01 -9.87
N PHE A 222 -6.35 -8.81 -8.65
CA PHE A 222 -5.41 -9.66 -7.91
C PHE A 222 -6.21 -10.70 -7.12
N PHE A 223 -5.63 -11.87 -6.80
CA PHE A 223 -6.39 -13.01 -6.24
C PHE A 223 -7.31 -12.62 -5.08
N ALA A 224 -6.83 -11.86 -4.10
CA ALA A 224 -7.62 -11.44 -2.94
C ALA A 224 -8.78 -10.49 -3.30
N ASN A 225 -8.60 -9.62 -4.29
CA ASN A 225 -9.66 -8.74 -4.79
C ASN A 225 -10.70 -9.51 -5.61
N VAL A 226 -10.27 -10.52 -6.38
CA VAL A 226 -11.16 -11.42 -7.13
C VAL A 226 -12.00 -12.26 -6.17
N GLU A 227 -11.39 -12.78 -5.10
CA GLU A 227 -12.09 -13.48 -4.03
C GLU A 227 -13.15 -12.58 -3.39
N SER A 228 -12.80 -11.33 -3.06
CA SER A 228 -13.73 -10.34 -2.52
C SER A 228 -14.91 -10.06 -3.47
N ALA A 229 -14.63 -9.92 -4.77
CA ALA A 229 -15.65 -9.72 -5.78
C ALA A 229 -16.61 -10.93 -5.88
N LYS A 230 -16.10 -12.16 -5.76
CA LYS A 230 -16.92 -13.37 -5.67
C LYS A 230 -17.80 -13.37 -4.42
N ILE A 231 -17.23 -13.01 -3.26
CA ILE A 231 -17.97 -12.88 -2.00
C ILE A 231 -19.11 -11.88 -2.14
N ILE A 232 -18.84 -10.71 -2.73
CA ILE A 232 -19.88 -9.70 -2.99
C ILE A 232 -20.97 -10.29 -3.88
N SER A 233 -20.61 -10.85 -5.04
CA SER A 233 -21.57 -11.31 -6.05
C SER A 233 -22.36 -12.53 -5.58
N GLN A 234 -21.76 -13.48 -4.89
CA GLN A 234 -22.36 -14.78 -4.58
C GLN A 234 -23.03 -14.84 -3.20
N TYR A 235 -22.53 -14.07 -2.22
CA TYR A 235 -22.98 -14.21 -0.83
C TYR A 235 -23.63 -12.96 -0.26
N ILE A 236 -23.22 -11.75 -0.67
CA ILE A 236 -23.74 -10.49 -0.11
C ILE A 236 -24.86 -9.93 -0.97
N ALA A 237 -24.61 -9.69 -2.25
CA ALA A 237 -25.52 -9.00 -3.16
C ALA A 237 -26.90 -9.67 -3.29
N PRO A 238 -27.03 -11.00 -3.39
CA PRO A 238 -28.33 -11.64 -3.49
C PRO A 238 -29.23 -11.39 -2.28
N LYS A 239 -28.64 -11.25 -1.07
CA LYS A 239 -29.40 -11.04 0.18
C LYS A 239 -29.92 -9.61 0.36
N VAL A 240 -29.52 -8.68 -0.51
CA VAL A 240 -29.87 -7.24 -0.47
C VAL A 240 -30.29 -6.68 -1.83
N GLU A 241 -30.74 -7.53 -2.75
CA GLU A 241 -31.07 -7.17 -4.14
C GLU A 241 -32.11 -6.03 -4.24
N GLY A 242 -33.09 -6.00 -3.35
CA GLY A 242 -34.11 -4.92 -3.29
C GLY A 242 -33.56 -3.59 -2.75
N ILE A 243 -32.38 -3.59 -2.07
CA ILE A 243 -31.88 -2.51 -1.25
C ILE A 243 -30.64 -1.85 -1.87
N ALA A 244 -29.73 -2.64 -2.48
CA ALA A 244 -28.44 -2.18 -2.92
C ALA A 244 -28.05 -2.69 -4.31
N ASN A 245 -27.33 -1.84 -5.05
CA ASN A 245 -26.60 -2.17 -6.27
C ASN A 245 -25.11 -2.08 -6.01
N PHE A 246 -24.34 -3.08 -6.47
CA PHE A 246 -22.90 -3.18 -6.29
C PHE A 246 -22.15 -2.81 -7.58
N TYR A 247 -21.10 -2.03 -7.44
CA TYR A 247 -20.24 -1.60 -8.52
C TYR A 247 -18.80 -2.06 -8.20
N ILE A 248 -18.32 -3.05 -8.95
CA ILE A 248 -17.01 -3.66 -8.79
C ILE A 248 -16.15 -3.23 -9.97
N CYS A 249 -15.04 -2.51 -9.72
CA CYS A 249 -14.20 -2.01 -10.80
C CYS A 249 -12.71 -2.08 -10.49
N GLY A 250 -11.93 -1.93 -11.54
CA GLY A 250 -10.47 -1.85 -11.53
C GLY A 250 -9.83 -2.71 -12.61
N ASN A 251 -8.57 -2.44 -12.87
CA ASN A 251 -7.81 -3.08 -13.93
C ASN A 251 -7.81 -4.63 -13.78
N GLY A 252 -8.15 -5.33 -14.85
CA GLY A 252 -8.22 -6.79 -14.93
C GLY A 252 -9.60 -7.37 -14.59
N PHE A 253 -10.55 -6.57 -14.03
CA PHE A 253 -11.90 -7.05 -13.73
C PHE A 253 -12.78 -7.22 -14.99
N GLU A 254 -12.41 -6.66 -16.13
CA GLU A 254 -13.06 -6.91 -17.42
C GLU A 254 -13.17 -8.40 -17.78
N LYS A 255 -12.31 -9.23 -17.22
CA LYS A 255 -12.29 -10.70 -17.38
C LYS A 255 -13.28 -11.43 -16.49
N TYR A 256 -13.89 -10.74 -15.52
CA TYR A 256 -14.76 -11.32 -14.49
C TYR A 256 -16.22 -10.90 -14.65
N LYS A 257 -16.65 -10.54 -15.85
CA LYS A 257 -18.05 -10.18 -16.17
C LYS A 257 -19.07 -11.27 -15.84
N ALA A 258 -18.64 -12.53 -15.72
CA ALA A 258 -19.48 -13.62 -15.24
C ALA A 258 -19.99 -13.43 -13.79
N LEU A 259 -19.42 -12.50 -13.02
CA LEU A 259 -19.89 -12.12 -11.69
C LEU A 259 -21.04 -11.09 -11.72
N ASN A 260 -21.40 -10.56 -12.91
CA ASN A 260 -22.56 -9.67 -13.04
C ASN A 260 -23.84 -10.41 -12.64
N SER A 261 -24.75 -9.69 -12.02
CA SER A 261 -26.10 -10.16 -11.68
C SER A 261 -27.08 -8.99 -11.74
N THR A 262 -28.32 -9.20 -11.34
CA THR A 262 -29.38 -8.17 -11.33
C THR A 262 -28.96 -6.89 -10.59
N ASN A 263 -28.17 -7.03 -9.52
CA ASN A 263 -27.72 -5.92 -8.69
C ASN A 263 -26.19 -5.85 -8.53
N VAL A 264 -25.41 -6.55 -9.37
CA VAL A 264 -23.93 -6.48 -9.41
C VAL A 264 -23.50 -6.09 -10.81
N ASN A 265 -22.73 -5.01 -10.91
CA ASN A 265 -22.08 -4.54 -12.13
C ASN A 265 -20.55 -4.62 -11.96
N VAL A 266 -19.91 -5.45 -12.77
CA VAL A 266 -18.44 -5.62 -12.81
C VAL A 266 -17.92 -4.94 -14.06
N SER A 267 -17.05 -3.94 -13.86
CA SER A 267 -16.36 -3.22 -14.93
C SER A 267 -14.83 -3.37 -14.78
N GLY A 268 -14.12 -3.10 -15.85
CA GLY A 268 -12.67 -3.05 -15.86
C GLY A 268 -12.13 -1.73 -15.32
N TYR A 269 -11.12 -1.22 -16.00
CA TYR A 269 -10.53 0.08 -15.70
C TYR A 269 -11.58 1.19 -15.75
N ILE A 270 -11.41 2.18 -14.88
CA ILE A 270 -12.24 3.39 -14.83
C ILE A 270 -11.35 4.61 -15.03
N ASP A 271 -11.83 5.56 -15.83
CA ASP A 271 -11.05 6.78 -16.18
C ASP A 271 -10.97 7.77 -15.02
N SER A 272 -12.00 7.81 -14.17
CA SER A 272 -12.11 8.77 -13.08
C SER A 272 -12.41 8.08 -11.74
N LEU A 273 -11.42 8.07 -10.86
CA LEU A 273 -11.61 7.67 -9.45
C LEU A 273 -12.57 8.63 -8.73
N ASP A 274 -12.49 9.92 -9.06
CA ASP A 274 -13.33 10.96 -8.49
C ASP A 274 -14.81 10.68 -8.73
N ASP A 275 -15.18 10.38 -9.98
CA ASP A 275 -16.56 10.09 -10.35
C ASP A 275 -17.05 8.81 -9.67
N PHE A 276 -16.22 7.78 -9.69
CA PHE A 276 -16.55 6.53 -9.02
C PHE A 276 -16.83 6.74 -7.53
N TYR A 277 -15.86 7.29 -6.79
CA TYR A 277 -16.06 7.49 -5.35
C TYR A 277 -17.23 8.43 -5.07
N ASN A 278 -17.39 9.53 -5.82
CA ASN A 278 -18.47 10.49 -5.61
C ASN A 278 -19.86 9.87 -5.80
N GLU A 279 -20.01 8.93 -6.72
CA GLU A 279 -21.28 8.23 -6.96
C GLU A 279 -21.66 7.22 -5.87
N MET A 280 -20.70 6.62 -5.19
CA MET A 280 -20.96 5.59 -4.19
C MET A 280 -21.55 6.18 -2.91
N ASP A 281 -22.50 5.47 -2.30
CA ASP A 281 -23.05 5.80 -0.99
C ASP A 281 -22.17 5.19 0.13
N VAL A 282 -21.60 4.01 -0.09
CA VAL A 282 -20.74 3.27 0.84
C VAL A 282 -19.72 2.43 0.09
N MET A 283 -18.53 2.26 0.64
CA MET A 283 -17.52 1.36 0.13
C MET A 283 -17.50 0.05 0.91
N ILE A 284 -17.29 -1.08 0.19
CA ILE A 284 -17.26 -2.41 0.79
C ILE A 284 -15.95 -3.13 0.50
N PHE A 285 -15.35 -3.73 1.54
CA PHE A 285 -14.08 -4.45 1.41
C PHE A 285 -14.10 -5.78 2.18
N PRO A 286 -14.79 -6.82 1.67
CA PRO A 286 -14.78 -8.16 2.26
C PRO A 286 -13.50 -8.90 1.86
N ILE A 287 -12.35 -8.38 2.30
CA ILE A 287 -11.01 -8.90 1.99
C ILE A 287 -10.58 -9.74 3.19
N PHE A 288 -10.36 -11.04 3.00
CA PHE A 288 -9.95 -11.96 4.06
C PHE A 288 -8.56 -12.57 3.84
N SER A 289 -7.89 -12.21 2.74
CA SER A 289 -6.57 -12.74 2.37
C SER A 289 -5.66 -11.65 1.79
N GLY A 290 -4.37 -11.96 1.61
CA GLY A 290 -3.35 -11.06 1.08
C GLY A 290 -2.41 -10.52 2.15
N ALA A 291 -1.71 -9.42 1.86
CA ALA A 291 -0.74 -8.79 2.77
C ALA A 291 -0.83 -7.26 2.76
N GLY A 292 -0.18 -6.62 3.70
CA GLY A 292 -0.03 -5.16 3.82
C GLY A 292 -1.32 -4.39 4.09
N MET A 293 -1.19 -3.09 4.39
CA MET A 293 -2.32 -2.18 4.52
C MET A 293 -3.01 -1.94 3.17
N LYS A 294 -4.33 -1.76 3.20
CA LYS A 294 -5.16 -1.60 1.99
C LYS A 294 -5.31 -0.13 1.63
N VAL A 295 -4.56 0.36 0.64
CA VAL A 295 -4.60 1.76 0.15
C VAL A 295 -6.03 2.25 -0.13
N LYS A 296 -6.89 1.38 -0.65
CA LYS A 296 -8.31 1.69 -0.94
C LYS A 296 -9.13 2.12 0.28
N ILE A 297 -8.72 1.75 1.49
CA ILE A 297 -9.33 2.26 2.73
C ILE A 297 -8.95 3.74 2.91
N ALA A 298 -7.66 4.10 2.78
CA ALA A 298 -7.22 5.48 2.84
C ALA A 298 -7.87 6.34 1.74
N GLU A 299 -8.02 5.81 0.52
CA GLU A 299 -8.75 6.47 -0.57
C GLU A 299 -10.21 6.71 -0.19
N SER A 300 -10.92 5.70 0.33
CA SER A 300 -12.31 5.85 0.78
C SER A 300 -12.46 6.93 1.86
N LEU A 301 -11.52 7.00 2.80
CA LEU A 301 -11.47 8.05 3.81
C LEU A 301 -11.22 9.43 3.20
N MET A 302 -10.33 9.54 2.20
CA MET A 302 -10.05 10.77 1.47
C MET A 302 -11.31 11.32 0.79
N TYR A 303 -12.14 10.45 0.22
CA TYR A 303 -13.43 10.81 -0.37
C TYR A 303 -14.58 10.90 0.65
N ASN A 304 -14.29 10.82 1.94
CA ASN A 304 -15.26 10.86 3.03
C ASN A 304 -16.37 9.79 2.91
N LYS A 305 -16.04 8.60 2.39
CA LYS A 305 -17.04 7.55 2.20
C LYS A 305 -17.14 6.65 3.43
N PRO A 306 -18.35 6.30 3.87
CA PRO A 306 -18.55 5.23 4.83
C PRO A 306 -17.95 3.91 4.31
N ILE A 307 -17.45 3.09 5.23
CA ILE A 307 -16.68 1.87 4.91
C ILE A 307 -17.25 0.70 5.69
N LEU A 308 -17.58 -0.36 4.96
CA LEU A 308 -17.83 -1.69 5.51
C LEU A 308 -16.65 -2.58 5.11
N ALA A 309 -15.88 -3.07 6.06
CA ALA A 309 -14.69 -3.85 5.73
C ALA A 309 -14.45 -4.97 6.73
N SER A 310 -13.81 -6.06 6.28
CA SER A 310 -13.39 -7.12 7.19
C SER A 310 -12.32 -6.60 8.17
N ALA A 311 -12.20 -7.20 9.34
CA ALA A 311 -11.14 -6.91 10.30
C ALA A 311 -9.74 -7.07 9.66
N PHE A 312 -9.59 -8.01 8.70
CA PHE A 312 -8.36 -8.18 7.94
C PHE A 312 -8.07 -6.99 7.02
N ALA A 313 -9.07 -6.44 6.34
CA ALA A 313 -8.92 -5.25 5.49
C ALA A 313 -8.58 -3.99 6.30
N LEU A 314 -9.04 -3.92 7.55
CA LEU A 314 -8.85 -2.79 8.47
C LEU A 314 -7.55 -2.87 9.30
N VAL A 315 -6.68 -3.85 9.03
CA VAL A 315 -5.37 -3.91 9.70
C VAL A 315 -4.57 -2.64 9.38
N GLY A 316 -4.11 -1.97 10.44
CA GLY A 316 -3.43 -0.67 10.39
C GLY A 316 -4.39 0.54 10.45
N TYR A 317 -5.69 0.29 10.40
CA TYR A 317 -6.75 1.30 10.48
C TYR A 317 -7.56 1.24 11.79
N GLU A 318 -7.08 0.53 12.80
CA GLU A 318 -7.82 0.26 14.05
C GLU A 318 -8.29 1.53 14.75
N LYS A 319 -7.52 2.62 14.64
CA LYS A 319 -7.81 3.91 15.29
C LYS A 319 -9.03 4.64 14.75
N ILE A 320 -9.52 4.25 13.58
CA ILE A 320 -10.62 4.93 12.90
C ILE A 320 -11.91 4.11 12.86
N ILE A 321 -11.90 2.92 13.43
CA ILE A 321 -13.08 2.06 13.51
C ILE A 321 -13.99 2.67 14.60
N ASP A 322 -15.15 3.20 14.20
CA ASP A 322 -16.08 3.91 15.09
C ASP A 322 -17.47 3.24 15.17
N GLY A 323 -17.67 2.15 14.41
CA GLY A 323 -18.93 1.43 14.35
C GLY A 323 -20.05 2.12 13.58
N THR A 324 -19.79 3.29 13.00
CA THR A 324 -20.77 4.09 12.23
C THR A 324 -20.27 4.47 10.86
N ASN A 325 -19.14 5.14 10.74
CA ASN A 325 -18.54 5.55 9.48
C ASN A 325 -17.55 4.51 8.94
N VAL A 326 -16.85 3.82 9.85
CA VAL A 326 -15.96 2.70 9.54
C VAL A 326 -16.35 1.51 10.41
N ILE A 327 -16.93 0.51 9.77
CA ILE A 327 -17.52 -0.65 10.43
C ILE A 327 -16.69 -1.90 10.10
N SER A 328 -16.26 -2.61 11.16
CA SER A 328 -15.63 -3.92 11.02
C SER A 328 -16.69 -5.00 10.90
N CYS A 329 -16.65 -5.75 9.80
CA CYS A 329 -17.55 -6.87 9.52
C CYS A 329 -16.79 -8.20 9.62
N GLU A 330 -17.22 -9.09 10.50
CA GLU A 330 -16.52 -10.35 10.77
C GLU A 330 -16.95 -11.50 9.84
N SER A 331 -18.15 -11.41 9.26
CA SER A 331 -18.72 -12.43 8.38
C SER A 331 -19.50 -11.81 7.21
N HIS A 332 -19.87 -12.64 6.23
CA HIS A 332 -20.70 -12.20 5.11
C HIS A 332 -22.08 -11.69 5.59
N GLU A 333 -22.62 -12.31 6.62
CA GLU A 333 -23.90 -11.92 7.25
C GLU A 333 -23.78 -10.54 7.91
N SER A 334 -22.65 -10.22 8.51
CA SER A 334 -22.40 -8.90 9.09
C SER A 334 -22.43 -7.80 8.02
N PHE A 335 -21.83 -8.03 6.84
CA PHE A 335 -21.96 -7.08 5.72
C PHE A 335 -23.41 -6.88 5.30
N VAL A 336 -24.16 -7.98 5.15
CA VAL A 336 -25.61 -7.93 4.79
C VAL A 336 -26.39 -7.14 5.84
N TYR A 337 -26.15 -7.40 7.13
CA TYR A 337 -26.79 -6.69 8.23
C TYR A 337 -26.54 -5.18 8.15
N HIS A 338 -25.29 -4.77 8.04
CA HIS A 338 -24.94 -3.34 8.00
C HIS A 338 -25.45 -2.63 6.73
N ILE A 339 -25.51 -3.31 5.57
CA ILE A 339 -26.13 -2.76 4.36
C ILE A 339 -27.63 -2.52 4.59
N LYS A 340 -28.34 -3.46 5.23
CA LYS A 340 -29.79 -3.31 5.55
C LYS A 340 -30.06 -2.19 6.54
N GLN A 341 -29.13 -1.94 7.47
CA GLN A 341 -29.26 -0.88 8.48
C GLN A 341 -28.68 0.47 8.02
N PHE A 342 -28.03 0.49 6.85
CA PHE A 342 -27.33 1.70 6.39
C PHE A 342 -28.31 2.88 6.21
N ARG A 343 -27.92 4.04 6.76
CA ARG A 343 -28.63 5.31 6.60
C ARG A 343 -27.71 6.29 5.90
N ARG A 344 -28.24 7.05 4.92
CA ARG A 344 -27.51 8.08 4.18
C ARG A 344 -27.29 9.37 4.99
N ASP A 345 -27.93 9.49 6.13
CA ASP A 345 -27.96 10.65 7.01
C ASP A 345 -26.71 10.80 7.91
N ASN A 346 -25.81 9.83 7.91
CA ASN A 346 -24.49 9.92 8.57
C ASN A 346 -23.55 10.89 7.83
N ASN A 347 -24.00 12.15 7.73
CA ASN A 347 -23.29 13.18 6.98
C ASN A 347 -22.24 13.89 7.84
N THR A 348 -21.28 13.11 8.34
CA THR A 348 -20.16 13.63 9.12
C THR A 348 -18.91 13.72 8.26
N LEU A 349 -18.04 14.67 8.57
CA LEU A 349 -16.70 14.72 7.96
C LEU A 349 -15.69 13.82 8.71
N TYR A 350 -16.17 12.81 9.44
CA TYR A 350 -15.33 11.95 10.28
C TYR A 350 -14.24 11.26 9.49
N ASN A 351 -14.59 10.61 8.37
CA ASN A 351 -13.65 9.87 7.54
C ASN A 351 -12.61 10.81 6.91
N ARG A 352 -13.04 11.97 6.41
CA ARG A 352 -12.14 12.98 5.85
C ARG A 352 -11.17 13.54 6.90
N LYS A 353 -11.64 13.84 8.12
CA LYS A 353 -10.80 14.29 9.25
C LYS A 353 -9.79 13.21 9.64
N SER A 354 -10.24 11.94 9.71
CA SER A 354 -9.39 10.79 10.02
C SER A 354 -8.31 10.59 8.95
N TYR A 355 -8.67 10.68 7.67
CA TYR A 355 -7.71 10.67 6.58
C TYR A 355 -6.65 11.77 6.75
N TYR A 356 -7.09 13.01 6.95
CA TYR A 356 -6.19 14.17 7.04
C TYR A 356 -5.20 14.02 8.19
N LYS A 357 -5.67 13.52 9.32
CA LYS A 357 -4.89 13.35 10.55
C LYS A 357 -3.85 12.23 10.46
N TYR A 358 -4.18 11.12 9.78
CA TYR A 358 -3.38 9.90 9.88
C TYR A 358 -2.82 9.38 8.56
N PHE A 359 -3.46 9.66 7.42
CA PHE A 359 -3.20 8.95 6.15
C PHE A 359 -2.94 9.89 4.97
N SER A 360 -2.90 11.20 5.18
CA SER A 360 -2.59 12.18 4.15
C SER A 360 -1.09 12.32 3.91
N ASP A 361 -0.72 12.94 2.79
CA ASP A 361 0.65 13.37 2.50
C ASP A 361 1.21 14.31 3.58
N LYS A 362 0.38 15.18 4.19
CA LYS A 362 0.79 16.02 5.32
C LYS A 362 1.07 15.21 6.59
N ALA A 363 0.27 14.19 6.85
CA ALA A 363 0.54 13.26 7.94
C ALA A 363 1.86 12.50 7.70
N CYS A 364 2.10 12.07 6.46
CA CYS A 364 3.36 11.42 6.04
C CYS A 364 4.57 12.31 6.32
N LEU A 365 4.52 13.57 5.90
CA LEU A 365 5.56 14.57 6.17
C LEU A 365 5.83 14.72 7.67
N HIS A 366 4.76 14.77 8.48
CA HIS A 366 4.88 14.87 9.93
C HIS A 366 5.57 13.63 10.53
N TYR A 367 5.23 12.42 10.08
CA TYR A 367 5.88 11.19 10.52
C TYR A 367 7.38 11.21 10.21
N PHE A 368 7.77 11.49 8.97
CA PHE A 368 9.18 11.53 8.58
C PHE A 368 9.96 12.65 9.26
N ARG A 369 9.37 13.82 9.46
CA ARG A 369 9.99 14.92 10.21
C ARG A 369 10.34 14.50 11.64
N ASN A 370 9.45 13.81 12.32
CA ASN A 370 9.68 13.34 13.69
C ASN A 370 10.76 12.25 13.72
N ILE A 371 10.70 11.28 12.81
CA ILE A 371 11.70 10.20 12.71
C ILE A 371 13.11 10.77 12.47
N LEU A 372 13.26 11.65 11.49
CA LEU A 372 14.59 12.19 11.17
C LEU A 372 15.13 13.13 12.26
N ARG A 373 14.26 13.90 12.93
CA ARG A 373 14.68 14.69 14.11
C ARG A 373 15.21 13.82 15.24
N GLU A 374 14.53 12.71 15.53
CA GLU A 374 14.98 11.77 16.57
C GLU A 374 16.32 11.13 16.21
N ILE A 375 16.54 10.76 14.93
CA ILE A 375 17.80 10.19 14.47
C ILE A 375 18.96 11.20 14.61
N VAL A 376 18.71 12.46 14.25
CA VAL A 376 19.75 13.52 14.32
C VAL A 376 20.07 13.92 15.76
N ASN A 377 19.07 13.92 16.65
CA ASN A 377 19.29 14.31 18.05
C ASN A 377 19.96 13.20 18.90
N ASN A 378 19.99 11.97 18.40
CA ASN A 378 20.64 10.83 19.04
C ASN A 378 22.09 10.58 18.56
N GLU A 379 22.59 11.40 17.63
CA GLU A 379 24.00 11.48 17.22
C GLU A 379 24.79 12.46 18.12
#